data_7e6f265c9c85b0fd3ec4766def3cb2b0
#
_entry.id   7e6f265c9c85b0fd3ec4766def3cb2b0
#
_cell.length_a   1.000
_cell.length_b   1.000
_cell.length_c   1.000
_cell.angle_alpha   90.00
_cell.angle_beta   90.00
_cell.angle_gamma   90.00
#
_symmetry.space_group_name_H-M   'P 1'
#
loop_
_entity.id
_entity.type
_entity.pdbx_description
1 polymer ?
#
loop_
_entity_poly.entity_id
_entity_poly.type
_entity_poly.pdbx_seq_one_letter_code
_entity_poly.pdbx_strand_id
1 'polypeptide(L)'
;GLVQQEHRLYLICKFDGYDDIRHLALHRIKTVEVLDFPADRPKNFRLQEYISQRHVNYSNGRKVRFTVEFTNPATKTILEETPFNRTQTLEELPDGAWRLTAIMDDTVLLDGWAAAWKEIAGIRFVEKVLIESIS
;
A
#
# COMPACT_ATOMS: atom_id res chain seq x y z
N GLY A 1 -8.79 -14.27 2.51
CA GLY A 1 -9.27 -13.02 1.95
C GLY A 1 -8.29 -12.39 0.97
N LEU A 2 -8.74 -11.35 0.31
CA LEU A 2 -7.92 -10.60 -0.66
C LEU A 2 -7.54 -9.25 -0.07
N VAL A 3 -6.28 -8.86 -0.25
CA VAL A 3 -5.76 -7.56 0.18
C VAL A 3 -5.08 -6.90 -1.01
N GLN A 4 -5.43 -5.64 -1.24
CA GLN A 4 -4.73 -4.80 -2.21
C GLN A 4 -3.70 -3.95 -1.48
N GLN A 5 -2.46 -4.04 -1.93
CA GLN A 5 -1.36 -3.22 -1.45
C GLN A 5 -0.74 -2.50 -2.64
N GLU A 6 -1.00 -1.20 -2.75
CA GLU A 6 -0.64 -0.40 -3.93
C GLU A 6 -1.24 -0.97 -5.21
N HIS A 7 -0.42 -1.45 -6.14
CA HIS A 7 -0.88 -2.02 -7.41
C HIS A 7 -0.97 -3.54 -7.40
N ARG A 8 -0.74 -4.16 -6.27
CA ARG A 8 -0.68 -5.62 -6.15
C ARG A 8 -1.79 -6.17 -5.30
N LEU A 9 -2.35 -7.27 -5.72
CA LEU A 9 -3.33 -8.04 -4.97
C LEU A 9 -2.66 -9.26 -4.37
N TYR A 10 -2.94 -9.49 -3.09
CA TYR A 10 -2.46 -10.66 -2.36
C TYR A 10 -3.60 -11.48 -1.83
N LEU A 11 -3.49 -12.78 -1.94
CA LEU A 11 -4.39 -13.72 -1.29
C LEU A 11 -3.81 -14.06 0.09
N ILE A 12 -4.54 -13.69 1.12
CA ILE A 12 -4.21 -14.07 2.49
C ILE A 12 -4.83 -15.42 2.73
N CYS A 13 -4.02 -16.43 2.95
CA CYS A 13 -4.45 -17.82 2.94
C CYS A 13 -3.66 -18.69 3.92
N LYS A 14 -4.11 -19.93 4.02
CA LYS A 14 -3.45 -20.98 4.78
C LYS A 14 -3.23 -22.15 3.83
N PHE A 15 -2.04 -22.74 3.85
CA PHE A 15 -1.75 -23.94 3.08
C PHE A 15 -2.20 -25.17 3.86
N ASP A 16 -2.70 -26.16 3.13
CA ASP A 16 -3.09 -27.43 3.73
C ASP A 16 -1.93 -28.08 4.47
N GLY A 17 -2.18 -28.50 5.72
CA GLY A 17 -1.17 -29.07 6.57
C GLY A 17 -0.28 -28.08 7.32
N TYR A 18 -0.47 -26.77 7.12
CA TYR A 18 0.29 -25.72 7.81
C TYR A 18 -0.67 -24.80 8.55
N ASP A 19 -0.27 -24.33 9.72
CA ASP A 19 -1.10 -23.47 10.55
C ASP A 19 -0.81 -21.97 10.35
N ASP A 20 0.30 -21.63 9.74
CA ASP A 20 0.70 -20.24 9.52
C ASP A 20 -0.05 -19.61 8.36
N ILE A 21 -0.30 -18.32 8.49
CA ILE A 21 -0.92 -17.52 7.44
C ILE A 21 0.13 -17.14 6.41
N ARG A 22 -0.22 -17.25 5.14
CA ARG A 22 0.67 -16.96 4.02
C ARG A 22 0.06 -15.95 3.07
N HIS A 23 0.92 -15.24 2.36
CA HIS A 23 0.54 -14.25 1.37
C HIS A 23 0.95 -14.73 -0.01
N LEU A 24 -0.02 -14.92 -0.90
CA LEU A 24 0.24 -15.27 -2.29
C LEU A 24 -0.02 -14.07 -3.19
N ALA A 25 0.99 -13.65 -3.93
CA ALA A 25 0.83 -12.59 -4.92
C ALA A 25 -0.01 -13.12 -6.10
N LEU A 26 -1.17 -12.51 -6.36
CA LEU A 26 -2.06 -13.00 -7.41
C LEU A 26 -1.41 -13.02 -8.79
N HIS A 27 -0.55 -12.06 -9.08
CA HIS A 27 0.13 -11.99 -10.38
C HIS A 27 1.13 -13.13 -10.62
N ARG A 28 1.47 -13.90 -9.58
CA ARG A 28 2.35 -15.07 -9.67
C ARG A 28 1.61 -16.39 -9.77
N ILE A 29 0.30 -16.37 -9.60
CA ILE A 29 -0.54 -17.56 -9.69
C ILE A 29 -0.73 -17.91 -11.16
N LYS A 30 -0.39 -19.13 -11.55
CA LYS A 30 -0.52 -19.61 -12.92
C LYS A 30 -1.82 -20.35 -13.16
N THR A 31 -2.26 -21.15 -12.21
CA THR A 31 -3.47 -21.94 -12.34
C THR A 31 -4.24 -21.96 -11.04
N VAL A 32 -5.57 -22.02 -11.15
CA VAL A 32 -6.47 -22.09 -9.99
C VAL A 32 -7.51 -23.17 -10.25
N GLU A 33 -7.75 -24.01 -9.25
CA GLU A 33 -8.80 -25.00 -9.28
C GLU A 33 -9.66 -24.85 -8.02
N VAL A 34 -10.98 -24.78 -8.21
CA VAL A 34 -11.92 -24.74 -7.09
C VAL A 34 -12.32 -26.18 -6.75
N LEU A 35 -12.10 -26.56 -5.52
CA LEU A 35 -12.42 -27.91 -5.03
C LEU A 35 -13.86 -28.02 -4.54
N ASP A 36 -14.38 -29.24 -4.47
CA ASP A 36 -15.78 -29.51 -4.10
C ASP A 36 -16.03 -29.46 -2.61
N PHE A 37 -15.02 -29.25 -1.79
CA PHE A 37 -15.17 -29.19 -0.34
C PHE A 37 -14.75 -27.81 0.19
N PRO A 38 -15.31 -27.37 1.33
CA PRO A 38 -15.02 -26.08 1.90
C PRO A 38 -13.59 -25.99 2.43
N ALA A 39 -13.04 -24.76 2.41
CA ALA A 39 -11.73 -24.49 2.99
C ALA A 39 -11.77 -24.65 4.51
N ASP A 40 -10.66 -25.11 5.07
CA ASP A 40 -10.45 -25.14 6.51
C ASP A 40 -9.99 -23.76 6.97
N ARG A 41 -10.97 -22.93 7.37
CA ARG A 41 -10.66 -21.57 7.82
C ARG A 41 -10.14 -21.59 9.26
N PRO A 42 -9.05 -20.85 9.54
CA PRO A 42 -8.59 -20.71 10.92
C PRO A 42 -9.68 -20.09 11.78
N LYS A 43 -9.93 -20.69 12.95
CA LYS A 43 -10.86 -20.13 13.93
C LYS A 43 -10.26 -18.81 14.45
N ASN A 44 -11.14 -17.84 14.69
CA ASN A 44 -10.74 -16.52 15.23
C ASN A 44 -9.87 -15.69 14.30
N PHE A 45 -9.69 -16.08 13.03
CA PHE A 45 -8.99 -15.25 12.06
C PHE A 45 -9.88 -14.11 11.59
N ARG A 46 -9.38 -12.88 11.73
CA ARG A 46 -10.04 -11.68 11.23
C ARG A 46 -9.08 -10.90 10.35
N LEU A 47 -9.46 -10.73 9.08
CA LEU A 47 -8.61 -10.08 8.10
C LEU A 47 -8.26 -8.64 8.48
N GLN A 48 -9.24 -7.89 9.02
CA GLN A 48 -9.00 -6.51 9.44
C GLN A 48 -7.97 -6.40 10.56
N GLU A 49 -8.03 -7.27 11.54
CA GLU A 49 -7.03 -7.31 12.62
C GLU A 49 -5.65 -7.68 12.08
N TYR A 50 -5.60 -8.65 11.18
CA TYR A 50 -4.37 -9.10 10.56
C TYR A 50 -3.68 -7.97 9.80
N ILE A 51 -4.45 -7.19 9.05
CA ILE A 51 -3.94 -6.02 8.32
C ILE A 51 -3.48 -4.94 9.29
N SER A 52 -4.25 -4.67 10.34
CA SER A 52 -3.92 -3.62 11.31
C SER A 52 -2.65 -3.94 12.10
N GLN A 53 -2.31 -5.21 12.24
CA GLN A 53 -1.05 -5.65 12.83
C GLN A 53 0.14 -5.55 11.86
N ARG A 54 -0.09 -5.03 10.65
CA ARG A 54 0.93 -4.73 9.63
C ARG A 54 1.63 -5.95 9.04
N HIS A 55 0.99 -7.11 9.08
CA HIS A 55 1.54 -8.33 8.48
C HIS A 55 1.68 -8.25 6.95
N VAL A 56 0.88 -7.38 6.31
CA VAL A 56 0.88 -7.25 4.84
C VAL A 56 1.80 -6.14 4.38
N ASN A 57 2.06 -5.17 5.24
CA ASN A 57 2.74 -3.93 4.89
C ASN A 57 4.22 -3.97 5.27
N TYR A 58 5.07 -4.67 4.74
CA TYR A 58 6.50 -4.77 5.08
C TYR A 58 7.09 -3.50 5.73
N SER A 59 6.40 -3.04 6.79
CA SER A 59 6.70 -1.82 7.50
C SER A 59 7.75 -2.08 8.58
N ASN A 60 8.63 -1.10 8.81
CA ASN A 60 9.55 -1.13 9.95
C ASN A 60 8.88 -0.71 11.26
N GLY A 61 7.55 -0.52 11.26
CA GLY A 61 6.79 -0.09 12.42
C GLY A 61 6.74 1.41 12.64
N ARG A 62 7.34 2.19 11.77
CA ARG A 62 7.43 3.65 11.88
C ARG A 62 6.40 4.31 10.97
N LYS A 63 5.89 5.46 11.42
CA LYS A 63 5.07 6.35 10.61
C LYS A 63 5.92 7.47 10.05
N VAL A 64 5.67 7.82 8.80
CA VAL A 64 6.34 8.94 8.16
C VAL A 64 5.30 9.89 7.57
N ARG A 65 5.65 11.18 7.54
CA ARG A 65 4.96 12.13 6.69
C ARG A 65 5.65 12.09 5.33
N PHE A 66 4.91 11.61 4.35
CA PHE A 66 5.39 11.51 2.98
C PHE A 66 4.91 12.72 2.21
N THR A 67 5.84 13.45 1.61
CA THR A 67 5.53 14.64 0.81
C THR A 67 6.15 14.47 -0.57
N VAL A 68 5.36 14.70 -1.60
CA VAL A 68 5.83 14.65 -2.97
C VAL A 68 5.27 15.84 -3.76
N GLU A 69 6.12 16.50 -4.53
CA GLU A 69 5.70 17.54 -5.48
C GLU A 69 5.86 17.03 -6.89
N PHE A 70 4.85 17.27 -7.72
CA PHE A 70 4.80 16.78 -9.08
C PHE A 70 4.15 17.79 -10.01
N THR A 71 4.41 17.67 -11.30
CA THR A 71 3.97 18.64 -12.30
C THR A 71 2.95 18.09 -13.30
N ASN A 72 2.81 16.77 -13.42
CA ASN A 72 1.91 16.16 -14.42
C ASN A 72 0.45 16.20 -13.95
N PRO A 73 -0.45 16.89 -14.67
CA PRO A 73 -1.88 16.94 -14.30
C PRO A 73 -2.56 15.59 -14.25
N ALA A 74 -2.14 14.64 -15.09
CA ALA A 74 -2.72 13.30 -15.09
C ALA A 74 -2.44 12.58 -13.76
N THR A 75 -1.29 12.82 -13.17
CA THR A 75 -0.94 12.27 -11.87
C THR A 75 -1.87 12.80 -10.76
N LYS A 76 -2.21 14.09 -10.82
CA LYS A 76 -3.17 14.68 -9.88
C LYS A 76 -4.50 13.93 -9.92
N THR A 77 -5.03 13.71 -11.11
CA THR A 77 -6.31 13.00 -11.29
C THR A 77 -6.24 11.58 -10.73
N ILE A 78 -5.17 10.85 -11.01
CA ILE A 78 -4.98 9.49 -10.51
C ILE A 78 -4.94 9.47 -8.97
N LEU A 79 -4.22 10.40 -8.37
CA LEU A 79 -4.09 10.45 -6.91
C LEU A 79 -5.37 10.90 -6.21
N GLU A 80 -6.20 11.71 -6.87
CA GLU A 80 -7.53 12.05 -6.36
C GLU A 80 -8.48 10.86 -6.41
N GLU A 81 -8.44 10.08 -7.49
CA GLU A 81 -9.29 8.91 -7.67
C GLU A 81 -8.88 7.74 -6.79
N THR A 82 -7.57 7.56 -6.60
CA THR A 82 -7.01 6.46 -5.80
C THR A 82 -6.02 7.01 -4.77
N PRO A 83 -6.49 7.67 -3.71
CA PRO A 83 -5.60 8.22 -2.70
C PRO A 83 -4.87 7.13 -1.92
N PHE A 84 -3.70 7.45 -1.39
CA PHE A 84 -2.94 6.52 -0.55
C PHE A 84 -3.73 6.12 0.70
N ASN A 85 -4.35 7.12 1.35
CA ASN A 85 -5.18 6.89 2.53
C ASN A 85 -5.98 8.17 2.86
N ARG A 86 -6.71 8.13 3.98
CA ARG A 86 -7.57 9.26 4.40
C ARG A 86 -6.80 10.49 4.85
N THR A 87 -5.51 10.37 5.18
CA THR A 87 -4.70 11.52 5.60
C THR A 87 -4.17 12.32 4.42
N GLN A 88 -4.31 11.80 3.21
CA GLN A 88 -3.78 12.44 2.01
C GLN A 88 -4.40 13.81 1.79
N THR A 89 -3.55 14.80 1.54
CA THR A 89 -3.94 16.12 1.06
C THR A 89 -3.23 16.42 -0.24
N LEU A 90 -3.94 17.12 -1.14
CA LEU A 90 -3.40 17.63 -2.39
C LEU A 90 -3.59 19.13 -2.43
N GLU A 91 -2.54 19.89 -2.67
CA GLU A 91 -2.64 21.33 -2.78
C GLU A 91 -1.93 21.81 -4.06
N GLU A 92 -2.53 22.80 -4.72
CA GLU A 92 -1.91 23.44 -5.87
C GLU A 92 -0.93 24.49 -5.39
N LEU A 93 0.28 24.45 -5.94
CA LEU A 93 1.35 25.40 -5.62
C LEU A 93 1.27 26.64 -6.51
N PRO A 94 1.87 27.79 -6.10
CA PRO A 94 1.82 29.01 -6.89
C PRO A 94 2.37 28.89 -8.31
N ASP A 95 3.27 27.95 -8.55
CA ASP A 95 3.87 27.70 -9.88
C ASP A 95 3.08 26.72 -10.74
N GLY A 96 1.91 26.27 -10.28
CA GLY A 96 1.06 25.35 -10.99
C GLY A 96 1.34 23.87 -10.76
N ALA A 97 2.37 23.54 -10.00
CA ALA A 97 2.62 22.17 -9.57
C ALA A 97 1.70 21.80 -8.40
N TRP A 98 1.71 20.53 -8.00
CA TRP A 98 0.92 20.04 -6.87
C TRP A 98 1.83 19.42 -5.82
N ARG A 99 1.40 19.56 -4.56
CA ARG A 99 2.03 18.90 -3.43
C ARG A 99 1.05 17.92 -2.80
N LEU A 100 1.47 16.67 -2.72
CA LEU A 100 0.75 15.64 -1.97
C LEU A 100 1.44 15.45 -0.63
N THR A 101 0.65 15.37 0.42
CA THR A 101 1.14 15.02 1.76
C THR A 101 0.25 13.92 2.33
N ALA A 102 0.85 12.89 2.91
CA ALA A 102 0.13 11.80 3.56
C ALA A 102 0.95 11.24 4.70
N ILE A 103 0.27 10.75 5.73
CA ILE A 103 0.91 10.02 6.83
C ILE A 103 0.82 8.54 6.51
N MET A 104 1.94 7.87 6.40
CA MET A 104 2.03 6.49 5.92
C MET A 104 2.96 5.66 6.77
N ASP A 105 2.80 4.34 6.69
CA ASP A 105 3.81 3.44 7.21
C ASP A 105 5.07 3.53 6.34
N ASP A 106 6.22 3.56 6.98
CA ASP A 106 7.49 3.57 6.27
C ASP A 106 7.76 2.16 5.72
N THR A 107 7.59 1.99 4.43
CA THR A 107 7.78 0.72 3.73
C THR A 107 8.75 0.88 2.57
N VAL A 108 9.40 -0.22 2.20
CA VAL A 108 10.26 -0.24 1.02
C VAL A 108 9.47 0.02 -0.27
N LEU A 109 8.16 -0.28 -0.26
CA LEU A 109 7.29 -0.08 -1.41
C LEU A 109 7.07 1.40 -1.70
N LEU A 110 7.10 2.25 -0.65
CA LEU A 110 6.95 3.69 -0.81
C LEU A 110 8.12 4.28 -1.59
N ASP A 111 9.33 3.88 -1.28
CA ASP A 111 10.52 4.30 -2.02
C ASP A 111 10.46 3.80 -3.47
N GLY A 112 10.02 2.56 -3.67
CA GLY A 112 9.84 1.99 -4.99
C GLY A 112 8.80 2.74 -5.82
N TRP A 113 7.68 3.16 -5.19
CA TRP A 113 6.67 3.96 -5.85
C TRP A 113 7.24 5.27 -6.36
N ALA A 114 7.95 6.00 -5.49
CA ALA A 114 8.52 7.30 -5.86
C ALA A 114 9.54 7.16 -7.00
N ALA A 115 10.37 6.13 -6.96
CA ALA A 115 11.33 5.87 -8.02
C ALA A 115 10.67 5.50 -9.35
N ALA A 116 9.62 4.68 -9.32
CA ALA A 116 8.91 4.25 -10.51
C ALA A 116 8.14 5.40 -11.18
N TRP A 117 7.63 6.34 -10.41
CA TRP A 117 6.80 7.44 -10.91
C TRP A 117 7.58 8.71 -11.22
N LYS A 118 8.88 8.74 -10.93
CA LYS A 118 9.68 9.95 -11.02
C LYS A 118 9.57 10.66 -12.37
N GLU A 119 9.70 9.94 -13.47
CA GLU A 119 9.65 10.53 -14.81
C GLU A 119 8.21 10.74 -15.28
N ILE A 120 7.35 9.76 -15.06
CA ILE A 120 5.95 9.76 -15.54
C ILE A 120 5.14 10.86 -14.87
N ALA A 121 5.30 11.03 -13.57
CA ALA A 121 4.55 12.00 -12.79
C ALA A 121 5.16 13.40 -12.82
N GLY A 122 6.38 13.54 -13.31
CA GLY A 122 7.11 14.82 -13.19
C GLY A 122 7.44 15.15 -11.75
N ILE A 123 7.89 14.15 -10.98
CA ILE A 123 8.24 14.35 -9.58
C ILE A 123 9.52 15.16 -9.49
N ARG A 124 9.45 16.28 -8.76
CA ARG A 124 10.57 17.19 -8.56
C ARG A 124 11.06 17.23 -7.10
N PHE A 125 10.28 16.66 -6.17
CA PHE A 125 10.62 16.69 -4.75
C PHE A 125 9.96 15.50 -4.05
N VAL A 126 10.73 14.80 -3.23
CA VAL A 126 10.25 13.69 -2.40
C VAL A 126 10.89 13.81 -1.02
N GLU A 127 10.08 13.74 0.01
CA GLU A 127 10.55 13.81 1.40
C GLU A 127 9.78 12.82 2.27
N LYS A 128 10.52 12.15 3.15
CA LYS A 128 9.93 11.37 4.24
C LYS A 128 10.45 11.90 5.56
N VAL A 129 9.55 12.34 6.42
CA VAL A 129 9.88 12.81 7.77
C VAL A 129 9.31 11.85 8.79
N LEU A 130 10.16 11.32 9.65
CA LEU A 130 9.74 10.43 10.72
C LEU A 130 8.80 11.17 11.67
N ILE A 131 7.64 10.57 11.93
CA ILE A 131 6.70 11.07 12.93
C ILE A 131 6.92 10.26 14.19
N GLU A 132 7.27 10.94 15.28
CA GLU A 132 7.33 10.28 16.57
C GLU A 132 5.94 9.80 16.94
N SER A 133 5.81 8.47 17.19
CA SER A 133 4.54 7.97 17.67
C SER A 133 4.31 8.50 19.05
N ILE A 134 3.28 9.29 19.22
CA ILE A 134 2.74 9.65 20.52
C ILE A 134 2.04 8.39 21.01
N SER A 135 2.75 7.67 21.86
CA SER A 135 2.17 6.49 22.51
C SER A 135 1.18 6.95 23.60
#